data_fa259cd19267abde5b0c2a29889f6b6b
#
_entry.id   fa259cd19267abde5b0c2a29889f6b6b
#
_cell.length_a   1.000
_cell.length_b   1.000
_cell.length_c   1.000
_cell.angle_alpha   90.00
_cell.angle_beta   90.00
_cell.angle_gamma   90.00
#
_symmetry.space_group_name_H-M   'P 1'
#
loop_
_entity.id
_entity.type
_entity.pdbx_description
1 polymer ?
#
loop_
_entity_poly.entity_id
_entity_poly.type
_entity_poly.pdbx_seq_one_letter_code
_entity_poly.pdbx_strand_id
1 'polypeptide(L)'
;FSLIRDGKVAMGKAFDDRIGAFIITETIRRIKEEDVEHPNTVFGAATVQEEVGARGARTASHIVDPDVGLVLEVDIAGDVPGIKPFEAPTRMRKGPTIVTYDSSMIPNQPLKEFVIEVAEKVGVPLQLSQVARGGTDAGMIHLDRGGCPSVVISVPTRHIHSHVGLLSLDDVENAVRLVVELIRRLDERTVESFTPI
;
A
#
# COMPACT_ATOMS: atom_id res chain seq x y z
N PHE A 1 -6.29 13.61 17.11
CA PHE A 1 -5.13 13.70 16.22
C PHE A 1 -4.16 14.72 16.75
N SER A 2 -2.92 14.33 16.95
CA SER A 2 -1.85 15.20 17.44
C SER A 2 -0.59 14.98 16.60
N LEU A 3 0.18 16.04 16.42
CA LEU A 3 1.51 15.97 15.84
C LEU A 3 2.56 16.04 16.96
N ILE A 4 3.54 15.16 16.91
CA ILE A 4 4.66 15.09 17.83
C ILE A 4 5.98 15.06 17.04
N ARG A 5 7.12 15.14 17.73
CA ARG A 5 8.44 15.18 17.10
C ARG A 5 8.54 16.23 15.99
N ASP A 6 8.36 17.47 16.35
CA ASP A 6 8.43 18.63 15.42
C ASP A 6 7.47 18.51 14.23
N GLY A 7 6.29 17.92 14.46
CA GLY A 7 5.29 17.73 13.41
C GLY A 7 5.49 16.56 12.49
N LYS A 8 6.53 15.74 12.69
CA LYS A 8 6.90 14.64 11.78
C LYS A 8 6.24 13.30 12.09
N VAL A 9 5.63 13.16 13.26
CA VAL A 9 4.92 11.95 13.67
C VAL A 9 3.49 12.30 14.00
N ALA A 10 2.56 11.63 13.35
CA ALA A 10 1.14 11.70 13.66
C ALA A 10 0.78 10.67 14.74
N MET A 11 -0.04 11.09 15.69
CA MET A 11 -0.65 10.24 16.70
C MET A 11 -2.17 10.39 16.61
N GLY A 12 -2.88 9.29 16.45
CA GLY A 12 -4.33 9.32 16.28
C GLY A 12 -4.94 7.93 16.25
N LYS A 13 -6.26 7.87 16.21
CA LYS A 13 -7.00 6.63 16.08
C LYS A 13 -7.32 6.30 14.62
N ALA A 14 -7.55 5.03 14.35
CA ALA A 14 -8.05 4.53 13.06
C ALA A 14 -7.17 4.97 11.87
N PHE A 15 -5.86 4.90 12.03
CA PHE A 15 -4.94 4.98 10.88
C PHE A 15 -5.12 3.78 9.96
N ASP A 16 -5.49 2.68 10.51
CA ASP A 16 -6.01 1.50 9.87
C ASP A 16 -7.53 1.65 9.61
N ASP A 17 -8.00 1.80 8.32
CA ASP A 17 -7.10 2.20 7.25
C ASP A 17 -7.55 3.53 6.63
N ARG A 18 -7.54 4.59 7.42
CA ARG A 18 -7.74 5.95 6.90
C ARG A 18 -6.50 6.51 6.20
N ILE A 19 -5.34 5.86 6.39
CA ILE A 19 -4.10 6.26 5.73
C ILE A 19 -4.10 5.81 4.28
N GLY A 20 -4.53 4.60 3.97
CA GLY A 20 -4.73 4.17 2.60
C GLY A 20 -5.71 5.07 1.85
N ALA A 21 -6.85 5.39 2.47
CA ALA A 21 -7.81 6.35 1.90
C ALA A 21 -7.20 7.76 1.67
N PHE A 22 -6.34 8.22 2.57
CA PHE A 22 -5.60 9.47 2.40
C PHE A 22 -4.62 9.39 1.23
N ILE A 23 -3.82 8.32 1.14
CA ILE A 23 -2.84 8.12 0.06
C ILE A 23 -3.54 8.09 -1.30
N ILE A 24 -4.67 7.38 -1.43
CA ILE A 24 -5.49 7.37 -2.66
C ILE A 24 -5.89 8.80 -3.04
N THR A 25 -6.48 9.52 -2.11
CA THR A 25 -6.98 10.88 -2.36
C THR A 25 -5.86 11.84 -2.73
N GLU A 26 -4.74 11.79 -2.01
CA GLU A 26 -3.58 12.65 -2.23
C GLU A 26 -2.88 12.31 -3.55
N THR A 27 -2.79 11.04 -3.91
CA THR A 27 -2.25 10.59 -5.21
C THR A 27 -3.06 11.16 -6.37
N ILE A 28 -4.39 11.01 -6.33
CA ILE A 28 -5.28 11.53 -7.37
C ILE A 28 -5.21 13.06 -7.44
N ARG A 29 -5.15 13.73 -6.28
CA ARG A 29 -4.99 15.18 -6.23
C ARG A 29 -3.70 15.62 -6.91
N ARG A 30 -2.56 14.98 -6.61
CA ARG A 30 -1.27 15.32 -7.24
C ARG A 30 -1.28 15.06 -8.73
N ILE A 31 -1.77 13.92 -9.17
CA ILE A 31 -1.87 13.62 -10.61
C ILE A 31 -2.62 14.74 -11.33
N LYS A 32 -3.72 15.21 -10.76
CA LYS A 32 -4.54 16.25 -11.36
C LYS A 32 -3.93 17.66 -11.27
N GLU A 33 -3.42 18.05 -10.09
CA GLU A 33 -2.94 19.42 -9.87
C GLU A 33 -1.54 19.67 -10.45
N GLU A 34 -0.70 18.64 -10.51
CA GLU A 34 0.65 18.71 -11.08
C GLU A 34 0.69 18.31 -12.57
N ASP A 35 -0.47 18.06 -13.18
CA ASP A 35 -0.64 17.62 -14.58
C ASP A 35 0.28 16.44 -14.93
N VAL A 36 0.28 15.44 -14.07
CA VAL A 36 1.14 14.26 -14.22
C VAL A 36 0.66 13.42 -15.40
N GLU A 37 1.45 13.36 -16.45
CA GLU A 37 1.17 12.47 -17.59
C GLU A 37 1.23 11.01 -17.17
N HIS A 38 0.21 10.22 -17.53
CA HIS A 38 0.15 8.79 -17.28
C HIS A 38 -0.65 8.06 -18.38
N PRO A 39 -0.23 6.84 -18.78
CA PRO A 39 -0.78 6.11 -19.93
C PRO A 39 -2.00 5.23 -19.60
N ASN A 40 -2.54 5.31 -18.40
CA ASN A 40 -3.55 4.38 -17.86
C ASN A 40 -4.78 5.12 -17.34
N THR A 41 -5.82 4.38 -16.95
CA THR A 41 -6.98 4.90 -16.21
C THR A 41 -6.83 4.57 -14.74
N VAL A 42 -6.92 5.58 -13.87
CA VAL A 42 -6.75 5.43 -12.42
C VAL A 42 -8.11 5.43 -11.73
N PHE A 43 -8.39 4.38 -11.00
CA PHE A 43 -9.55 4.28 -10.10
C PHE A 43 -9.08 4.30 -8.65
N GLY A 44 -9.56 5.26 -7.86
CA GLY A 44 -9.39 5.26 -6.42
C GLY A 44 -10.63 4.66 -5.75
N ALA A 45 -10.48 3.50 -5.10
CA ALA A 45 -11.56 2.81 -4.44
C ALA A 45 -11.32 2.76 -2.92
N ALA A 46 -12.18 3.41 -2.14
CA ALA A 46 -12.23 3.24 -0.69
C ALA A 46 -13.26 2.16 -0.38
N THR A 47 -12.78 0.99 0.00
CA THR A 47 -13.59 -0.19 0.25
C THR A 47 -14.17 -0.20 1.67
N VAL A 48 -15.16 -1.03 1.89
CA VAL A 48 -15.79 -1.22 3.21
C VAL A 48 -15.60 -2.64 3.70
N GLN A 49 -15.61 -2.84 5.02
CA GLN A 49 -15.58 -4.17 5.63
C GLN A 49 -14.29 -4.96 5.33
N GLU A 50 -13.14 -4.28 5.27
CA GLU A 50 -11.85 -4.95 5.18
C GLU A 50 -11.63 -5.83 6.41
N GLU A 51 -11.77 -5.31 7.62
CA GLU A 51 -11.55 -5.91 8.94
C GLU A 51 -12.39 -7.17 9.24
N VAL A 52 -13.37 -7.46 8.41
CA VAL A 52 -14.26 -8.63 8.54
C VAL A 52 -14.23 -9.52 7.30
N GLY A 53 -13.16 -9.44 6.51
CA GLY A 53 -12.88 -10.33 5.39
C GLY A 53 -12.90 -9.67 4.01
N ALA A 54 -12.39 -8.44 3.89
CA ALA A 54 -12.14 -7.72 2.63
C ALA A 54 -13.34 -7.71 1.66
N ARG A 55 -14.56 -7.58 2.22
CA ARG A 55 -15.82 -7.80 1.47
C ARG A 55 -16.05 -6.73 0.42
N GLY A 56 -15.70 -5.48 0.74
CA GLY A 56 -15.82 -4.35 -0.17
C GLY A 56 -14.87 -4.46 -1.35
N ALA A 57 -13.64 -4.93 -1.12
CA ALA A 57 -12.66 -5.14 -2.17
C ALA A 57 -13.13 -6.13 -3.23
N ARG A 58 -13.74 -7.24 -2.81
CA ARG A 58 -14.30 -8.24 -3.71
C ARG A 58 -15.39 -7.68 -4.64
N THR A 59 -16.21 -6.78 -4.14
CA THR A 59 -17.28 -6.18 -4.96
C THR A 59 -16.75 -5.02 -5.80
N ALA A 60 -15.82 -4.24 -5.27
CA ALA A 60 -15.22 -3.13 -5.97
C ALA A 60 -14.35 -3.60 -7.16
N SER A 61 -13.53 -4.63 -6.97
CA SER A 61 -12.71 -5.19 -8.05
C SER A 61 -13.58 -5.69 -9.22
N HIS A 62 -14.69 -6.36 -8.91
CA HIS A 62 -15.61 -6.83 -9.94
C HIS A 62 -16.26 -5.69 -10.77
N ILE A 63 -16.49 -4.54 -10.15
CA ILE A 63 -17.06 -3.37 -10.83
C ILE A 63 -16.01 -2.62 -11.65
N VAL A 64 -14.80 -2.46 -11.07
CA VAL A 64 -13.71 -1.71 -11.69
C VAL A 64 -13.03 -2.51 -12.79
N ASP A 65 -12.94 -3.83 -12.64
CA ASP A 65 -12.24 -4.74 -13.56
C ASP A 65 -10.77 -4.31 -13.80
N PRO A 66 -9.95 -4.23 -12.74
CA PRO A 66 -8.62 -3.66 -12.85
C PRO A 66 -7.62 -4.62 -13.50
N ASP A 67 -6.73 -4.09 -14.32
CA ASP A 67 -5.55 -4.81 -14.84
C ASP A 67 -4.43 -4.94 -13.80
N VAL A 68 -4.38 -4.03 -12.82
CA VAL A 68 -3.41 -4.02 -11.72
C VAL A 68 -4.06 -3.52 -10.43
N GLY A 69 -3.83 -4.21 -9.33
CA GLY A 69 -4.25 -3.83 -7.98
C GLY A 69 -3.08 -3.26 -7.16
N LEU A 70 -3.13 -1.96 -6.83
CA LEU A 70 -2.24 -1.33 -5.86
C LEU A 70 -3.04 -1.09 -4.58
N VAL A 71 -2.88 -1.96 -3.60
CA VAL A 71 -3.57 -1.84 -2.30
C VAL A 71 -2.71 -1.01 -1.37
N LEU A 72 -3.34 0.00 -0.76
CA LEU A 72 -2.68 0.95 0.12
C LEU A 72 -3.18 0.73 1.53
N GLU A 73 -2.27 0.50 2.45
CA GLU A 73 -2.53 -0.04 3.78
C GLU A 73 -1.62 0.56 4.85
N VAL A 74 -1.85 0.20 6.09
CA VAL A 74 -0.86 0.32 7.18
C VAL A 74 -0.22 -1.02 7.46
N ASP A 75 1.00 -1.01 8.00
CA ASP A 75 1.76 -2.21 8.35
C ASP A 75 2.17 -2.18 9.83
N ILE A 76 2.42 -3.34 10.40
CA ILE A 76 2.83 -3.48 11.80
C ILE A 76 4.28 -3.03 11.95
N ALA A 77 4.51 -1.85 12.54
CA ALA A 77 5.86 -1.41 12.88
C ALA A 77 6.38 -2.20 14.09
N GLY A 78 7.44 -2.99 13.88
CA GLY A 78 8.05 -3.82 14.92
C GLY A 78 9.06 -3.09 15.81
N ASP A 79 9.24 -1.79 15.64
CA ASP A 79 10.16 -0.98 16.44
C ASP A 79 9.54 -0.49 17.76
N VAL A 80 8.83 -1.39 18.43
CA VAL A 80 8.26 -1.20 19.77
C VAL A 80 8.85 -2.20 20.75
N PRO A 81 8.96 -1.87 22.05
CA PRO A 81 9.52 -2.78 23.04
C PRO A 81 8.80 -4.13 23.06
N GLY A 82 9.55 -5.21 23.09
CA GLY A 82 9.05 -6.59 23.20
C GLY A 82 8.79 -7.29 21.87
N ILE A 83 8.80 -6.61 20.74
CA ILE A 83 8.66 -7.20 19.40
C ILE A 83 10.03 -7.58 18.84
N LYS A 84 10.15 -8.80 18.35
CA LYS A 84 11.39 -9.29 17.73
C LYS A 84 11.40 -8.99 16.21
N PRO A 85 12.57 -8.74 15.61
CA PRO A 85 12.66 -8.38 14.19
C PRO A 85 12.04 -9.39 13.20
N PHE A 86 11.99 -10.67 13.57
CA PHE A 86 11.35 -11.69 12.73
C PHE A 86 9.83 -11.72 12.85
N GLU A 87 9.26 -11.14 13.92
CA GLU A 87 7.81 -11.03 14.13
C GLU A 87 7.21 -9.86 13.34
N ALA A 88 7.92 -8.71 13.33
CA ALA A 88 7.59 -7.55 12.52
C ALA A 88 8.90 -6.83 12.13
N PRO A 89 9.37 -7.00 10.89
CA PRO A 89 10.67 -6.48 10.46
C PRO A 89 10.68 -4.99 10.20
N THR A 90 9.54 -4.40 9.95
CA THR A 90 9.40 -3.02 9.48
C THR A 90 9.49 -2.01 10.62
N ARG A 91 9.90 -0.80 10.29
CA ARG A 91 10.16 0.27 11.24
C ARG A 91 9.60 1.59 10.76
N MET A 92 8.98 2.33 11.64
CA MET A 92 8.56 3.70 11.39
C MET A 92 9.76 4.60 11.03
N ARG A 93 9.59 5.53 10.11
CA ARG A 93 10.62 6.46 9.60
C ARG A 93 11.72 5.79 8.75
N LYS A 94 11.44 4.66 8.17
CA LYS A 94 12.33 3.96 7.24
C LYS A 94 11.74 3.81 5.84
N GLY A 95 10.67 4.54 5.56
CA GLY A 95 9.91 4.49 4.32
C GLY A 95 8.73 3.54 4.36
N PRO A 96 7.88 3.58 3.33
CA PRO A 96 6.79 2.63 3.16
C PRO A 96 7.31 1.20 3.03
N THR A 97 6.39 0.25 3.08
CA THR A 97 6.69 -1.17 2.96
C THR A 97 6.02 -1.75 1.72
N ILE A 98 6.59 -2.82 1.20
CA ILE A 98 5.90 -3.72 0.28
C ILE A 98 5.72 -5.07 0.97
N VAL A 99 4.50 -5.58 1.00
CA VAL A 99 4.20 -6.88 1.61
C VAL A 99 4.62 -7.99 0.64
N THR A 100 5.51 -8.86 1.09
CA THR A 100 6.02 -9.99 0.31
C THR A 100 5.23 -11.27 0.50
N TYR A 101 4.44 -11.32 1.55
CA TYR A 101 3.55 -12.42 1.91
C TYR A 101 2.57 -11.95 2.99
N ASP A 102 1.29 -12.28 2.83
CA ASP A 102 0.30 -12.27 3.90
C ASP A 102 -0.50 -13.58 3.91
N SER A 103 -1.43 -13.75 4.87
CA SER A 103 -2.20 -15.00 4.97
C SER A 103 -3.19 -15.23 3.83
N SER A 104 -3.41 -14.24 2.99
CA SER A 104 -4.39 -14.26 1.90
C SER A 104 -3.76 -14.19 0.51
N MET A 105 -2.51 -13.73 0.39
CA MET A 105 -1.87 -13.48 -0.89
C MET A 105 -0.35 -13.59 -0.84
N ILE A 106 0.23 -14.13 -1.92
CA ILE A 106 1.60 -13.88 -2.35
C ILE A 106 1.50 -12.89 -3.51
N PRO A 107 2.14 -11.72 -3.46
CA PRO A 107 2.02 -10.73 -4.51
C PRO A 107 2.56 -11.25 -5.85
N ASN A 108 2.02 -10.73 -6.94
CA ASN A 108 2.58 -10.98 -8.26
C ASN A 108 4.06 -10.57 -8.28
N GLN A 109 4.96 -11.51 -8.58
CA GLN A 109 6.40 -11.30 -8.45
C GLN A 109 6.93 -10.23 -9.42
N PRO A 110 6.60 -10.27 -10.73
CA PRO A 110 7.02 -9.19 -11.64
C PRO A 110 6.55 -7.81 -11.21
N LEU A 111 5.30 -7.67 -10.76
CA LEU A 111 4.79 -6.39 -10.27
C LEU A 111 5.51 -5.94 -8.98
N LYS A 112 5.76 -6.86 -8.06
CA LYS A 112 6.55 -6.54 -6.85
C LYS A 112 7.96 -6.05 -7.19
N GLU A 113 8.64 -6.71 -8.10
CA GLU A 113 9.97 -6.31 -8.57
C GLU A 113 9.93 -4.95 -9.26
N PHE A 114 8.93 -4.70 -10.09
CA PHE A 114 8.69 -3.40 -10.70
C PHE A 114 8.52 -2.28 -9.63
N VAL A 115 7.75 -2.52 -8.57
CA VAL A 115 7.60 -1.55 -7.46
C VAL A 115 8.94 -1.25 -6.79
N ILE A 116 9.76 -2.27 -6.53
CA ILE A 116 11.09 -2.13 -5.93
C ILE A 116 12.00 -1.31 -6.83
N GLU A 117 12.06 -1.64 -8.12
CA GLU A 117 12.86 -0.89 -9.10
C GLU A 117 12.44 0.59 -9.21
N VAL A 118 11.13 0.86 -9.21
CA VAL A 118 10.64 2.23 -9.25
C VAL A 118 11.03 2.98 -7.98
N ALA A 119 10.88 2.38 -6.81
CA ALA A 119 11.28 2.98 -5.53
C ALA A 119 12.77 3.35 -5.54
N GLU A 120 13.64 2.46 -6.00
CA GLU A 120 15.08 2.71 -6.15
C GLU A 120 15.37 3.86 -7.11
N LYS A 121 14.75 3.87 -8.29
CA LYS A 121 14.93 4.91 -9.32
C LYS A 121 14.55 6.32 -8.84
N VAL A 122 13.53 6.42 -7.98
CA VAL A 122 13.06 7.73 -7.48
C VAL A 122 13.57 8.06 -6.07
N GLY A 123 14.43 7.20 -5.50
CA GLY A 123 15.04 7.42 -4.20
C GLY A 123 14.04 7.37 -3.04
N VAL A 124 12.99 6.57 -3.16
CA VAL A 124 12.07 6.27 -2.07
C VAL A 124 12.60 5.07 -1.29
N PRO A 125 12.93 5.24 0.00
CA PRO A 125 13.32 4.11 0.83
C PRO A 125 12.14 3.14 0.96
N LEU A 126 12.37 1.86 0.69
CA LEU A 126 11.33 0.83 0.72
C LEU A 126 11.76 -0.31 1.64
N GLN A 127 10.85 -0.79 2.48
CA GLN A 127 11.08 -1.92 3.37
C GLN A 127 10.31 -3.15 2.88
N LEU A 128 10.83 -4.34 3.13
CA LEU A 128 10.11 -5.59 2.88
C LEU A 128 9.37 -6.00 4.14
N SER A 129 8.09 -6.35 4.00
CA SER A 129 7.23 -6.80 5.08
C SER A 129 6.67 -8.20 4.83
N GLN A 130 6.24 -8.84 5.91
CA GLN A 130 5.44 -10.06 5.88
C GLN A 130 4.41 -10.04 7.01
N VAL A 131 3.19 -10.47 6.71
CA VAL A 131 2.06 -10.48 7.66
C VAL A 131 1.49 -11.89 7.77
N ALA A 132 2.12 -12.73 8.60
CA ALA A 132 1.80 -14.16 8.65
C ALA A 132 0.38 -14.51 9.16
N ARG A 133 -0.30 -13.59 9.84
CA ARG A 133 -1.62 -13.82 10.48
C ARG A 133 -2.68 -12.78 10.12
N GLY A 134 -2.46 -12.01 9.08
CA GLY A 134 -3.41 -11.02 8.57
C GLY A 134 -3.53 -11.12 7.08
N GLY A 135 -4.60 -10.62 6.52
CA GLY A 135 -4.80 -10.44 5.08
C GLY A 135 -5.10 -8.98 4.82
N THR A 136 -5.22 -8.63 3.58
CA THR A 136 -5.57 -7.29 3.10
C THR A 136 -6.60 -7.38 1.98
N ASP A 137 -7.10 -6.27 1.52
CA ASP A 137 -7.99 -6.19 0.35
C ASP A 137 -7.36 -6.84 -0.91
N ALA A 138 -6.04 -6.90 -0.99
CA ALA A 138 -5.33 -7.56 -2.10
C ALA A 138 -5.68 -9.06 -2.20
N GLY A 139 -5.99 -9.71 -1.08
CA GLY A 139 -6.43 -11.10 -1.05
C GLY A 139 -7.73 -11.37 -1.82
N MET A 140 -8.57 -10.35 -2.02
CA MET A 140 -9.77 -10.45 -2.85
C MET A 140 -9.54 -9.95 -4.28
N ILE A 141 -8.76 -8.88 -4.43
CA ILE A 141 -8.51 -8.26 -5.74
C ILE A 141 -7.73 -9.21 -6.64
N HIS A 142 -6.67 -9.88 -6.12
CA HIS A 142 -5.84 -10.76 -6.94
C HIS A 142 -6.57 -12.00 -7.48
N LEU A 143 -7.71 -12.35 -6.87
CA LEU A 143 -8.57 -13.48 -7.30
C LEU A 143 -9.70 -13.05 -8.23
N ASP A 144 -9.82 -11.76 -8.56
CA ASP A 144 -10.90 -11.31 -9.41
C ASP A 144 -10.78 -11.88 -10.83
N ARG A 145 -11.89 -12.41 -11.35
CA ARG A 145 -11.98 -13.01 -12.70
C ARG A 145 -10.88 -14.03 -13.00
N GLY A 146 -10.00 -13.74 -13.95
CA GLY A 146 -8.86 -14.57 -14.36
C GLY A 146 -7.60 -14.36 -13.53
N GLY A 147 -7.66 -13.48 -12.55
CA GLY A 147 -6.54 -13.05 -11.71
C GLY A 147 -6.09 -11.64 -12.06
N CYS A 148 -5.84 -10.81 -11.05
CA CYS A 148 -5.36 -9.45 -11.17
C CYS A 148 -3.99 -9.33 -10.47
N PRO A 149 -2.90 -9.00 -11.19
CA PRO A 149 -1.62 -8.70 -10.57
C PRO A 149 -1.78 -7.67 -9.46
N SER A 150 -1.46 -8.04 -8.22
CA SER A 150 -1.71 -7.18 -7.05
C SER A 150 -0.52 -7.13 -6.13
N VAL A 151 -0.31 -5.98 -5.49
CA VAL A 151 0.66 -5.75 -4.42
C VAL A 151 0.05 -4.88 -3.33
N VAL A 152 0.62 -4.98 -2.13
CA VAL A 152 0.27 -4.13 -0.99
C VAL A 152 1.45 -3.20 -0.69
N ILE A 153 1.20 -1.90 -0.70
CA ILE A 153 2.13 -0.86 -0.28
C ILE A 153 1.58 -0.24 0.99
N SER A 154 2.36 -0.32 2.09
CA SER A 154 1.84 0.05 3.40
C SER A 154 2.72 1.07 4.11
N VAL A 155 2.16 1.73 5.12
CA VAL A 155 2.89 2.66 5.99
C VAL A 155 3.11 2.04 7.36
N PRO A 156 4.37 1.87 7.82
CA PRO A 156 4.64 1.32 9.14
C PRO A 156 3.98 2.14 10.25
N THR A 157 3.08 1.50 10.99
CA THR A 157 2.27 2.13 12.04
C THR A 157 2.45 1.37 13.34
N ARG A 158 2.87 2.07 14.40
CA ARG A 158 2.95 1.48 15.74
C ARG A 158 1.57 1.42 16.36
N HIS A 159 1.31 0.36 17.12
CA HIS A 159 0.07 0.14 17.87
C HIS A 159 -1.18 0.09 16.99
N ILE A 160 -1.05 -0.52 15.80
CA ILE A 160 -2.18 -0.88 14.95
C ILE A 160 -3.20 -1.74 15.74
N HIS A 161 -4.47 -1.67 15.40
CA HIS A 161 -5.58 -2.34 16.10
C HIS A 161 -5.71 -1.95 17.59
N SER A 162 -5.27 -0.76 17.94
CA SER A 162 -5.42 -0.22 19.29
C SER A 162 -6.08 1.17 19.28
N HIS A 163 -6.26 1.77 20.46
CA HIS A 163 -6.92 3.05 20.60
C HIS A 163 -6.21 4.20 19.90
N VAL A 164 -4.88 4.12 19.79
CA VAL A 164 -4.04 5.16 19.21
C VAL A 164 -2.87 4.52 18.47
N GLY A 165 -2.73 4.86 17.19
CA GLY A 165 -1.57 4.53 16.39
C GLY A 165 -0.60 5.70 16.27
N LEU A 166 0.65 5.38 15.89
CA LEU A 166 1.66 6.37 15.54
C LEU A 166 2.27 6.00 14.18
N LEU A 167 2.42 6.99 13.32
CA LEU A 167 3.08 6.83 12.03
C LEU A 167 3.93 8.06 11.68
N SER A 168 4.83 7.89 10.73
CA SER A 168 5.67 8.95 10.19
C SER A 168 5.00 9.61 8.99
N LEU A 169 4.89 10.93 9.00
CA LEU A 169 4.41 11.68 7.84
C LEU A 169 5.39 11.61 6.65
N ASP A 170 6.69 11.47 6.92
CA ASP A 170 7.69 11.25 5.87
C ASP A 170 7.47 9.90 5.16
N ASP A 171 7.03 8.86 5.88
CA ASP A 171 6.72 7.55 5.29
C ASP A 171 5.43 7.60 4.45
N VAL A 172 4.42 8.35 4.90
CA VAL A 172 3.19 8.61 4.13
C VAL A 172 3.51 9.38 2.84
N GLU A 173 4.31 10.43 2.94
CA GLU A 173 4.75 11.21 1.77
C GLU A 173 5.51 10.35 0.76
N ASN A 174 6.40 9.50 1.24
CA ASN A 174 7.13 8.56 0.39
C ASN A 174 6.21 7.52 -0.26
N ALA A 175 5.16 7.06 0.42
CA ALA A 175 4.16 6.18 -0.16
C ALA A 175 3.40 6.87 -1.30
N VAL A 176 2.93 8.11 -1.10
CA VAL A 176 2.26 8.89 -2.15
C VAL A 176 3.19 9.09 -3.35
N ARG A 177 4.44 9.51 -3.13
CA ARG A 177 5.43 9.68 -4.20
C ARG A 177 5.64 8.40 -5.00
N LEU A 178 5.78 7.27 -4.31
CA LEU A 178 5.95 5.97 -4.95
C LEU A 178 4.73 5.62 -5.83
N VAL A 179 3.52 5.78 -5.30
CA VAL A 179 2.29 5.43 -6.03
C VAL A 179 2.10 6.32 -7.28
N VAL A 180 2.35 7.63 -7.17
CA VAL A 180 2.35 8.53 -8.33
C VAL A 180 3.35 8.06 -9.39
N GLU A 181 4.55 7.69 -8.99
CA GLU A 181 5.59 7.25 -9.91
C GLU A 181 5.32 5.87 -10.53
N LEU A 182 4.63 4.99 -9.83
CA LEU A 182 4.14 3.72 -10.39
C LEU A 182 3.09 3.99 -11.47
N ILE A 183 2.09 4.83 -11.18
CA ILE A 183 1.03 5.19 -12.13
C ILE A 183 1.60 5.78 -13.42
N ARG A 184 2.61 6.64 -13.34
CA ARG A 184 3.28 7.20 -14.51
C ARG A 184 3.93 6.17 -15.43
N ARG A 185 4.28 4.99 -14.91
CA ARG A 185 5.06 3.96 -15.61
C ARG A 185 4.28 2.69 -15.96
N LEU A 186 3.04 2.58 -15.51
CA LEU A 186 2.18 1.44 -15.79
C LEU A 186 1.53 1.63 -17.17
N ASP A 187 2.29 1.42 -18.23
CA ASP A 187 1.78 1.32 -19.59
C ASP A 187 1.33 -0.11 -19.93
N GLU A 188 0.63 -0.26 -21.05
CA GLU A 188 0.09 -1.55 -21.52
C GLU A 188 1.17 -2.64 -21.55
N ARG A 189 2.32 -2.35 -22.14
CA ARG A 189 3.45 -3.29 -22.25
C ARG A 189 3.97 -3.72 -20.88
N THR A 190 4.07 -2.80 -19.93
CA THR A 190 4.51 -3.08 -18.57
C THR A 190 3.51 -3.98 -17.87
N VAL A 191 2.21 -3.68 -17.99
CA VAL A 191 1.14 -4.47 -17.38
C VAL A 191 1.09 -5.90 -17.97
N GLU A 192 1.18 -6.06 -19.29
CA GLU A 192 1.25 -7.37 -19.96
C GLU A 192 2.43 -8.22 -19.46
N SER A 193 3.54 -7.58 -19.08
CA SER A 193 4.71 -8.31 -18.57
C SER A 193 4.51 -8.96 -17.20
N PHE A 194 3.48 -8.57 -16.47
CA PHE A 194 3.19 -9.15 -15.15
C PHE A 194 2.50 -10.52 -15.21
N THR A 195 1.86 -10.82 -16.32
CA THR A 195 1.19 -12.11 -16.56
C THR A 195 1.56 -12.64 -17.94
N PRO A 196 2.83 -13.03 -18.16
CA PRO A 196 3.21 -13.59 -19.47
C PRO A 196 2.45 -14.92 -19.68
N ILE A 197 1.66 -14.98 -20.74
CA ILE A 197 0.95 -16.18 -21.23
C ILE A 197 1.84 -16.87 -22.25
#